data_e8623e0c46c4474cb6758143823ccebf
#
_entry.id   e8623e0c46c4474cb6758143823ccebf
#
_cell.length_a   1.000
_cell.length_b   1.000
_cell.length_c   1.000
_cell.angle_alpha   90.00
_cell.angle_beta   90.00
_cell.angle_gamma   90.00
#
_symmetry.space_group_name_H-M   'P 1'
#
loop_
_entity.id
_entity.type
_entity.pdbx_description
1 polymer ?
#
loop_
_entity_poly.entity_id
_entity_poly.type
_entity_poly.pdbx_seq_one_letter_code
_entity_poly.pdbx_strand_id
1 'polypeptide(L)'
;MSIFLSGGTCCLGYHLLSLLSHGKGDLVSYAGEDPEPFATLQHATYITGDLLDFKNLVQVLSEHRPTEIYHMVSQGFSLGGPQVKPNAILQFLILGTQNLFEAVRLTVPKARVLLVSSSEIYGAGRGVVDVIHRETDPPIPFTPYATAMAACELLAKQYIYAHNLDIVTVRPFSSTGPYQERKFVLPSVAAQIASIEMYDGETAIYTGNLDVSRDYLDVRDQARAIAMLAKRAEPGEVYNVCSGKARTIRDLVQYLIGLSGCPIETRIDPALERAIDIPLLVGSPEKIMTLTGWKPIISIEDSLKDLYSEIKVRLQGKRTPA
;
A
#
# COMPACT_ATOMS: atom_id res chain seq x y z
N MET A 1 20.75 -12.86 -7.52
CA MET A 1 19.32 -12.91 -7.18
C MET A 1 18.68 -11.70 -7.83
N SER A 2 17.68 -11.88 -8.67
CA SER A 2 16.95 -10.76 -9.28
C SER A 2 15.57 -10.67 -8.63
N ILE A 3 15.13 -9.46 -8.33
CA ILE A 3 13.87 -9.16 -7.65
C ILE A 3 13.04 -8.26 -8.56
N PHE A 4 11.78 -8.59 -8.74
CA PHE A 4 10.84 -7.84 -9.56
C PHE A 4 9.71 -7.29 -8.69
N LEU A 5 9.41 -5.99 -8.82
CA LEU A 5 8.28 -5.34 -8.17
C LEU A 5 7.33 -4.77 -9.22
N SER A 6 6.10 -5.26 -9.29
CA SER A 6 5.05 -4.53 -9.99
C SER A 6 4.43 -3.50 -9.06
N GLY A 7 4.34 -2.25 -9.51
CA GLY A 7 3.91 -1.13 -8.66
C GLY A 7 4.99 -0.59 -7.72
N GLY A 8 6.27 -0.78 -8.06
CA GLY A 8 7.40 -0.32 -7.24
C GLY A 8 7.53 1.21 -7.12
N THR A 9 6.81 1.98 -7.91
CA THR A 9 6.80 3.45 -7.86
C THR A 9 5.89 4.03 -6.77
N CYS A 10 5.04 3.21 -6.13
CA CYS A 10 4.21 3.66 -5.02
C CYS A 10 5.02 3.80 -3.72
N CYS A 11 4.46 4.47 -2.71
CA CYS A 11 5.11 4.69 -1.42
C CYS A 11 5.65 3.39 -0.78
N LEU A 12 4.83 2.35 -0.66
CA LEU A 12 5.27 1.05 -0.13
C LEU A 12 6.35 0.43 -1.02
N GLY A 13 6.22 0.55 -2.35
CA GLY A 13 7.19 0.06 -3.31
C GLY A 13 8.55 0.70 -3.15
N TYR A 14 8.59 2.02 -2.99
CA TYR A 14 9.83 2.75 -2.71
C TYR A 14 10.53 2.24 -1.45
N HIS A 15 9.80 2.12 -0.33
CA HIS A 15 10.38 1.66 0.93
C HIS A 15 10.83 0.20 0.86
N LEU A 16 10.11 -0.64 0.14
CA LEU A 16 10.50 -2.03 -0.07
C LEU A 16 11.74 -2.12 -0.97
N LEU A 17 11.80 -1.39 -2.09
CA LEU A 17 12.99 -1.30 -2.93
C LEU A 17 14.19 -0.79 -2.14
N SER A 18 14.02 0.27 -1.34
CA SER A 18 15.07 0.83 -0.48
C SER A 18 15.61 -0.21 0.49
N LEU A 19 14.72 -0.98 1.14
CA LEU A 19 15.13 -2.05 2.06
C LEU A 19 15.89 -3.17 1.32
N LEU A 20 15.44 -3.56 0.14
CA LEU A 20 16.03 -4.64 -0.65
C LEU A 20 17.32 -4.23 -1.37
N SER A 21 17.57 -2.94 -1.58
CA SER A 21 18.76 -2.40 -2.26
C SER A 21 20.08 -2.67 -1.50
N HIS A 22 19.98 -2.96 -0.20
CA HIS A 22 21.16 -3.37 0.58
C HIS A 22 21.65 -4.79 0.26
N GLY A 23 20.89 -5.57 -0.52
CA GLY A 23 21.28 -6.88 -1.03
C GLY A 23 22.09 -6.80 -2.34
N LYS A 24 22.83 -7.89 -2.66
CA LYS A 24 23.51 -8.03 -3.95
C LYS A 24 22.55 -8.66 -4.96
N GLY A 25 21.82 -7.88 -5.74
CA GLY A 25 20.94 -8.40 -6.78
C GLY A 25 20.34 -7.29 -7.63
N ASP A 26 19.84 -7.66 -8.83
CA ASP A 26 19.13 -6.73 -9.68
C ASP A 26 17.74 -6.45 -9.08
N LEU A 27 17.41 -5.19 -8.96
CA LEU A 27 16.09 -4.73 -8.56
C LEU A 27 15.38 -4.14 -9.77
N VAL A 28 14.24 -4.69 -10.13
CA VAL A 28 13.44 -4.23 -11.25
C VAL A 28 12.10 -3.74 -10.74
N SER A 29 11.80 -2.47 -10.96
CA SER A 29 10.51 -1.85 -10.72
C SER A 29 9.74 -1.74 -12.03
N TYR A 30 8.58 -2.37 -12.12
CA TYR A 30 7.68 -2.32 -13.28
C TYR A 30 6.40 -1.61 -12.91
N ALA A 31 6.10 -0.49 -13.54
CA ALA A 31 4.92 0.33 -13.23
C ALA A 31 4.42 1.07 -14.47
N GLY A 32 3.16 1.51 -14.44
CA GLY A 32 2.55 2.31 -15.51
C GLY A 32 3.06 3.76 -15.56
N GLU A 33 3.78 4.21 -14.54
CA GLU A 33 4.29 5.57 -14.41
C GLU A 33 5.75 5.53 -13.96
N ASP A 34 6.51 6.53 -14.36
CA ASP A 34 7.87 6.74 -13.86
C ASP A 34 7.83 7.14 -12.38
N PRO A 35 8.85 6.78 -11.61
CA PRO A 35 8.93 7.19 -10.21
C PRO A 35 9.12 8.71 -10.11
N GLU A 36 8.55 9.31 -9.07
CA GLU A 36 8.88 10.69 -8.72
C GLU A 36 10.39 10.82 -8.47
N PRO A 37 11.04 11.90 -8.91
CA PRO A 37 12.51 12.05 -8.81
C PRO A 37 13.06 11.83 -7.40
N PHE A 38 12.32 12.24 -6.36
CA PHE A 38 12.71 12.06 -4.96
C PHE A 38 12.55 10.63 -4.45
N ALA A 39 11.83 9.78 -5.19
CA ALA A 39 11.59 8.37 -4.87
C ALA A 39 12.37 7.42 -5.77
N THR A 40 13.42 7.90 -6.44
CA THR A 40 14.26 7.10 -7.33
C THR A 40 15.49 6.56 -6.58
N LEU A 41 15.74 5.26 -6.70
CA LEU A 41 16.92 4.60 -6.15
C LEU A 41 17.94 4.33 -7.26
N GLN A 42 19.19 4.73 -7.05
CA GLN A 42 20.27 4.60 -8.07
C GLN A 42 20.56 3.15 -8.51
N HIS A 43 20.22 2.17 -7.69
CA HIS A 43 20.50 0.75 -7.94
C HIS A 43 19.28 -0.06 -8.38
N ALA A 44 18.17 0.59 -8.72
CA ALA A 44 16.99 -0.06 -9.25
C ALA A 44 16.79 0.28 -10.72
N THR A 45 16.43 -0.70 -11.52
CA THR A 45 16.00 -0.53 -12.91
C THR A 45 14.53 -0.23 -12.92
N TYR A 46 14.13 0.91 -13.47
CA TYR A 46 12.73 1.28 -13.63
C TYR A 46 12.30 1.02 -15.06
N ILE A 47 11.22 0.25 -15.21
CA ILE A 47 10.62 -0.10 -16.50
C ILE A 47 9.19 0.40 -16.48
N THR A 48 8.85 1.32 -17.39
CA THR A 48 7.48 1.76 -17.59
C THR A 48 6.76 0.75 -18.47
N GLY A 49 5.66 0.20 -17.97
CA GLY A 49 4.89 -0.81 -18.68
C GLY A 49 3.51 -1.04 -18.08
N ASP A 50 2.64 -1.68 -18.86
CA ASP A 50 1.26 -1.98 -18.48
C ASP A 50 1.12 -3.47 -18.13
N LEU A 51 0.51 -3.78 -16.98
CA LEU A 51 0.19 -5.16 -16.61
C LEU A 51 -0.81 -5.84 -17.57
N LEU A 52 -1.55 -5.06 -18.34
CA LEU A 52 -2.42 -5.59 -19.39
C LEU A 52 -1.66 -5.96 -20.66
N ASP A 53 -0.42 -5.48 -20.83
CA ASP A 53 0.47 -5.93 -21.91
C ASP A 53 1.20 -7.24 -21.54
N PHE A 54 0.50 -8.34 -21.76
CA PHE A 54 1.02 -9.68 -21.47
C PHE A 54 2.36 -9.98 -22.16
N LYS A 55 2.54 -9.52 -23.42
CA LYS A 55 3.77 -9.78 -24.18
C LYS A 55 4.97 -9.09 -23.57
N ASN A 56 4.78 -7.83 -23.15
CA ASN A 56 5.82 -7.07 -22.48
C ASN A 56 6.17 -7.70 -21.12
N LEU A 57 5.19 -8.14 -20.32
CA LEU A 57 5.45 -8.87 -19.07
C LEU A 57 6.29 -10.13 -19.28
N VAL A 58 5.93 -10.96 -20.27
CA VAL A 58 6.69 -12.17 -20.61
C VAL A 58 8.12 -11.83 -21.01
N GLN A 59 8.31 -10.81 -21.83
CA GLN A 59 9.64 -10.35 -22.23
C GLN A 59 10.48 -9.92 -21.02
N VAL A 60 9.96 -9.01 -20.21
CA VAL A 60 10.68 -8.46 -19.04
C VAL A 60 11.04 -9.56 -18.03
N LEU A 61 10.10 -10.46 -17.70
CA LEU A 61 10.40 -11.57 -16.78
C LEU A 61 11.40 -12.57 -17.37
N SER A 62 11.39 -12.80 -18.70
CA SER A 62 12.37 -13.67 -19.35
C SER A 62 13.77 -13.09 -19.36
N GLU A 63 13.89 -11.76 -19.51
CA GLU A 63 15.17 -11.04 -19.51
C GLU A 63 15.79 -10.98 -18.12
N HIS A 64 15.01 -10.58 -17.11
CA HIS A 64 15.51 -10.34 -15.75
C HIS A 64 15.52 -11.58 -14.85
N ARG A 65 14.75 -12.62 -15.20
CA ARG A 65 14.66 -13.90 -14.48
C ARG A 65 14.59 -13.78 -12.98
N PRO A 66 13.59 -13.03 -12.44
CA PRO A 66 13.50 -12.82 -11.00
C PRO A 66 13.26 -14.14 -10.26
N THR A 67 13.85 -14.23 -9.07
CA THR A 67 13.60 -15.32 -8.11
C THR A 67 12.57 -14.92 -7.05
N GLU A 68 12.36 -13.62 -6.86
CA GLU A 68 11.33 -13.06 -5.98
C GLU A 68 10.55 -11.99 -6.76
N ILE A 69 9.23 -12.01 -6.59
CA ILE A 69 8.29 -11.08 -7.25
C ILE A 69 7.37 -10.50 -6.19
N TYR A 70 7.30 -9.18 -6.11
CA TYR A 70 6.38 -8.47 -5.25
C TYR A 70 5.33 -7.78 -6.12
N HIS A 71 4.10 -8.26 -6.02
CA HIS A 71 2.98 -7.74 -6.80
C HIS A 71 2.17 -6.74 -5.98
N MET A 72 2.40 -5.44 -6.18
CA MET A 72 1.88 -4.34 -5.35
C MET A 72 0.99 -3.35 -6.12
N VAL A 73 0.13 -3.84 -6.99
CA VAL A 73 -0.67 -2.99 -7.90
C VAL A 73 -1.84 -2.28 -7.22
N SER A 74 -2.06 -2.53 -5.94
CA SER A 74 -3.29 -2.13 -5.25
C SER A 74 -3.38 -0.65 -4.87
N GLN A 75 -2.27 0.02 -4.59
CA GLN A 75 -2.32 1.33 -3.92
C GLN A 75 -2.83 2.50 -4.77
N GLY A 76 -2.76 2.40 -6.10
CA GLY A 76 -3.28 3.44 -6.99
C GLY A 76 -4.81 3.57 -6.99
N PHE A 77 -5.52 2.48 -6.69
CA PHE A 77 -6.98 2.38 -6.82
C PHE A 77 -7.75 2.34 -5.50
N SER A 78 -7.06 2.21 -4.36
CA SER A 78 -7.70 2.02 -3.04
C SER A 78 -8.66 3.15 -2.64
N LEU A 79 -8.53 4.32 -3.23
CA LEU A 79 -9.31 5.49 -2.82
C LEU A 79 -10.56 5.72 -3.67
N GLY A 80 -10.75 4.99 -4.77
CA GLY A 80 -11.99 5.03 -5.57
C GLY A 80 -12.55 6.45 -5.72
N GLY A 81 -11.70 7.42 -6.08
CA GLY A 81 -12.19 8.77 -6.33
C GLY A 81 -13.31 8.72 -7.37
N PRO A 82 -14.25 9.66 -7.38
CA PRO A 82 -15.43 9.66 -8.25
C PRO A 82 -15.10 9.62 -9.74
N GLN A 83 -13.82 9.74 -10.09
CA GLN A 83 -13.33 9.75 -11.47
C GLN A 83 -12.88 8.37 -11.98
N VAL A 84 -12.63 7.39 -11.12
CA VAL A 84 -12.18 6.07 -11.55
C VAL A 84 -13.36 5.14 -11.75
N LYS A 85 -13.60 4.74 -13.00
CA LYS A 85 -14.70 3.85 -13.35
C LYS A 85 -14.49 2.47 -12.74
N PRO A 86 -15.50 1.88 -12.05
CA PRO A 86 -15.39 0.55 -11.43
C PRO A 86 -14.86 -0.52 -12.38
N ASN A 87 -15.28 -0.50 -13.65
CA ASN A 87 -14.81 -1.45 -14.66
C ASN A 87 -13.30 -1.36 -14.90
N ALA A 88 -12.72 -0.16 -14.89
CA ALA A 88 -11.29 0.00 -15.08
C ALA A 88 -10.50 -0.59 -13.90
N ILE A 89 -11.00 -0.42 -12.67
CA ILE A 89 -10.42 -1.01 -11.47
C ILE A 89 -10.42 -2.53 -11.57
N LEU A 90 -11.60 -3.13 -11.83
CA LEU A 90 -11.76 -4.57 -11.94
C LEU A 90 -10.89 -5.15 -13.05
N GLN A 91 -10.92 -4.54 -14.25
CA GLN A 91 -10.14 -4.99 -15.40
C GLN A 91 -8.65 -4.94 -15.10
N PHE A 92 -8.13 -3.81 -14.62
CA PHE A 92 -6.71 -3.63 -14.39
C PHE A 92 -6.18 -4.57 -13.29
N LEU A 93 -6.87 -4.64 -12.15
CA LEU A 93 -6.40 -5.45 -11.02
C LEU A 93 -6.52 -6.94 -11.31
N ILE A 94 -7.68 -7.41 -11.80
CA ILE A 94 -7.92 -8.84 -11.99
C ILE A 94 -7.13 -9.37 -13.19
N LEU A 95 -7.25 -8.74 -14.36
CA LEU A 95 -6.56 -9.21 -15.57
C LEU A 95 -5.05 -8.93 -15.49
N GLY A 96 -4.62 -7.82 -14.91
CA GLY A 96 -3.20 -7.54 -14.68
C GLY A 96 -2.55 -8.57 -13.76
N THR A 97 -3.23 -8.97 -12.68
CA THR A 97 -2.78 -10.04 -11.79
C THR A 97 -2.74 -11.39 -12.51
N GLN A 98 -3.78 -11.73 -13.28
CA GLN A 98 -3.80 -12.94 -14.10
C GLN A 98 -2.64 -12.97 -15.09
N ASN A 99 -2.41 -11.86 -15.82
CA ASN A 99 -1.31 -11.75 -16.77
C ASN A 99 0.05 -11.96 -16.10
N LEU A 100 0.26 -11.35 -14.91
CA LEU A 100 1.50 -11.55 -14.18
C LEU A 100 1.69 -13.03 -13.79
N PHE A 101 0.68 -13.67 -13.19
CA PHE A 101 0.80 -15.07 -12.79
C PHE A 101 1.03 -16.00 -13.99
N GLU A 102 0.38 -15.75 -15.12
CA GLU A 102 0.59 -16.51 -16.34
C GLU A 102 2.00 -16.27 -16.92
N ALA A 103 2.49 -15.04 -16.92
CA ALA A 103 3.84 -14.72 -17.34
C ALA A 103 4.88 -15.40 -16.43
N VAL A 104 4.66 -15.41 -15.10
CA VAL A 104 5.51 -16.13 -14.12
C VAL A 104 5.51 -17.64 -14.43
N ARG A 105 4.32 -18.23 -14.65
CA ARG A 105 4.19 -19.66 -14.97
C ARG A 105 4.99 -20.05 -16.21
N LEU A 106 5.00 -19.19 -17.24
CA LEU A 106 5.67 -19.47 -18.51
C LEU A 106 7.18 -19.23 -18.47
N THR A 107 7.64 -18.25 -17.69
CA THR A 107 9.03 -17.77 -17.78
C THR A 107 9.88 -18.12 -16.55
N VAL A 108 9.33 -18.00 -15.35
CA VAL A 108 10.02 -18.17 -14.07
C VAL A 108 9.18 -18.94 -13.04
N PRO A 109 8.71 -20.15 -13.36
CA PRO A 109 7.73 -20.89 -12.53
C PRO A 109 8.21 -21.27 -11.13
N LYS A 110 9.49 -21.08 -10.84
CA LYS A 110 10.08 -21.32 -9.51
C LYS A 110 10.25 -20.02 -8.70
N ALA A 111 9.89 -18.87 -9.27
CA ALA A 111 9.95 -17.60 -8.54
C ALA A 111 8.89 -17.57 -7.45
N ARG A 112 9.27 -17.05 -6.28
CA ARG A 112 8.33 -16.76 -5.20
C ARG A 112 7.59 -15.46 -5.49
N VAL A 113 6.27 -15.48 -5.38
CA VAL A 113 5.41 -14.32 -5.58
C VAL A 113 4.77 -13.89 -4.27
N LEU A 114 4.94 -12.66 -3.87
CA LEU A 114 4.22 -11.99 -2.79
C LEU A 114 3.07 -11.19 -3.43
N LEU A 115 1.84 -11.71 -3.34
CA LEU A 115 0.65 -10.95 -3.72
C LEU A 115 0.28 -10.00 -2.59
N VAL A 116 0.48 -8.69 -2.79
CA VAL A 116 0.07 -7.67 -1.85
C VAL A 116 -1.39 -7.32 -2.13
N SER A 117 -2.27 -7.90 -1.34
CA SER A 117 -3.73 -7.69 -1.32
C SER A 117 -4.09 -6.46 -0.48
N SER A 118 -5.21 -6.48 0.23
CA SER A 118 -5.67 -5.37 1.08
C SER A 118 -6.53 -5.87 2.23
N SER A 119 -6.46 -5.20 3.38
CA SER A 119 -7.41 -5.40 4.48
C SER A 119 -8.84 -4.97 4.13
N GLU A 120 -9.05 -4.15 3.11
CA GLU A 120 -10.40 -3.73 2.68
C GLU A 120 -11.28 -4.91 2.24
N ILE A 121 -10.69 -6.07 1.91
CA ILE A 121 -11.46 -7.28 1.59
C ILE A 121 -12.32 -7.79 2.75
N TYR A 122 -11.97 -7.47 4.00
CA TYR A 122 -12.76 -7.84 5.17
C TYR A 122 -14.08 -7.07 5.27
N GLY A 123 -14.13 -5.88 4.66
CA GLY A 123 -15.32 -5.03 4.70
C GLY A 123 -15.62 -4.52 6.11
N ALA A 124 -16.91 -4.26 6.40
CA ALA A 124 -17.38 -3.74 7.68
C ALA A 124 -17.65 -4.81 8.75
N GLY A 125 -17.15 -6.04 8.57
CA GLY A 125 -17.26 -7.09 9.58
C GLY A 125 -18.70 -7.39 9.99
N ARG A 126 -19.54 -7.95 9.17
CA ARG A 126 -20.92 -8.43 9.47
C ARG A 126 -21.74 -7.57 10.45
N GLY A 127 -21.47 -6.25 10.54
CA GLY A 127 -22.17 -5.35 11.47
C GLY A 127 -21.79 -5.51 12.94
N VAL A 128 -20.74 -6.28 13.25
CA VAL A 128 -20.23 -6.41 14.62
C VAL A 128 -19.24 -5.28 14.88
N VAL A 129 -19.53 -4.45 15.85
CA VAL A 129 -18.63 -3.42 16.37
C VAL A 129 -17.53 -4.15 17.17
N ASP A 130 -16.27 -3.78 16.99
CA ASP A 130 -15.09 -4.34 17.70
C ASP A 130 -14.54 -5.70 17.19
N VAL A 131 -14.59 -5.96 15.89
CA VAL A 131 -13.96 -7.15 15.31
C VAL A 131 -12.49 -6.90 15.00
N ILE A 132 -11.59 -7.71 15.56
CA ILE A 132 -10.20 -7.83 15.15
C ILE A 132 -10.13 -8.90 14.07
N HIS A 133 -9.85 -8.49 12.83
CA HIS A 133 -9.82 -9.39 11.68
C HIS A 133 -8.62 -10.34 11.70
N ARG A 134 -8.91 -11.62 11.50
CA ARG A 134 -7.91 -12.68 11.33
C ARG A 134 -7.90 -13.18 9.88
N GLU A 135 -6.83 -13.82 9.47
CA GLU A 135 -6.67 -14.34 8.11
C GLU A 135 -7.72 -15.41 7.74
N THR A 136 -8.31 -16.05 8.74
CA THR A 136 -9.41 -17.04 8.59
C THR A 136 -10.76 -16.41 8.35
N ASP A 137 -10.92 -15.11 8.57
CA ASP A 137 -12.19 -14.43 8.36
C ASP A 137 -12.52 -14.38 6.87
N PRO A 138 -13.79 -14.64 6.50
CA PRO A 138 -14.19 -14.59 5.10
C PRO A 138 -14.14 -13.17 4.55
N PRO A 139 -13.69 -12.99 3.30
CA PRO A 139 -13.78 -11.71 2.61
C PRO A 139 -15.25 -11.28 2.43
N ILE A 140 -15.57 -10.03 2.77
CA ILE A 140 -16.88 -9.40 2.56
C ILE A 140 -16.66 -8.01 1.93
N PRO A 141 -16.15 -7.95 0.70
CA PRO A 141 -15.77 -6.68 0.08
C PRO A 141 -16.99 -5.82 -0.26
N PHE A 142 -16.91 -4.49 0.01
CA PHE A 142 -17.97 -3.53 -0.24
C PHE A 142 -17.68 -2.56 -1.38
N THR A 143 -16.43 -2.54 -1.86
CA THR A 143 -16.00 -1.63 -2.91
C THR A 143 -15.53 -2.40 -4.14
N PRO A 144 -15.57 -1.81 -5.36
CA PRO A 144 -15.00 -2.44 -6.54
C PRO A 144 -13.53 -2.82 -6.36
N TYR A 145 -12.76 -1.98 -5.66
CA TYR A 145 -11.37 -2.23 -5.32
C TYR A 145 -11.22 -3.48 -4.43
N ALA A 146 -11.93 -3.53 -3.30
CA ALA A 146 -11.88 -4.67 -2.39
C ALA A 146 -12.35 -5.98 -3.06
N THR A 147 -13.38 -5.88 -3.93
CA THR A 147 -13.86 -7.01 -4.74
C THR A 147 -12.77 -7.52 -5.69
N ALA A 148 -12.09 -6.61 -6.39
CA ALA A 148 -10.98 -6.98 -7.26
C ALA A 148 -9.84 -7.64 -6.49
N MET A 149 -9.48 -7.12 -5.31
CA MET A 149 -8.43 -7.71 -4.47
C MET A 149 -8.80 -9.12 -3.99
N ALA A 150 -10.05 -9.34 -3.58
CA ALA A 150 -10.54 -10.67 -3.22
C ALA A 150 -10.50 -11.64 -4.42
N ALA A 151 -10.82 -11.15 -5.63
CA ALA A 151 -10.70 -11.94 -6.85
C ALA A 151 -9.22 -12.29 -7.17
N CYS A 152 -8.28 -11.37 -6.95
CA CYS A 152 -6.85 -11.64 -7.11
C CYS A 152 -6.35 -12.73 -6.14
N GLU A 153 -6.86 -12.76 -4.91
CA GLU A 153 -6.55 -13.85 -3.97
C GLU A 153 -7.11 -15.21 -4.43
N LEU A 154 -8.29 -15.23 -5.05
CA LEU A 154 -8.86 -16.44 -5.63
C LEU A 154 -8.04 -16.91 -6.85
N LEU A 155 -7.58 -15.97 -7.70
CA LEU A 155 -6.65 -16.31 -8.79
C LEU A 155 -5.34 -16.91 -8.24
N ALA A 156 -4.76 -16.32 -7.19
CA ALA A 156 -3.57 -16.88 -6.56
C ALA A 156 -3.78 -18.33 -6.13
N LYS A 157 -4.89 -18.63 -5.45
CA LYS A 157 -5.24 -20.01 -5.06
C LYS A 157 -5.37 -20.92 -6.27
N GLN A 158 -6.01 -20.47 -7.36
CA GLN A 158 -6.15 -21.25 -8.59
C GLN A 158 -4.77 -21.56 -9.19
N TYR A 159 -3.85 -20.58 -9.29
CA TYR A 159 -2.52 -20.81 -9.85
C TYR A 159 -1.64 -21.70 -8.97
N ILE A 160 -1.76 -21.60 -7.65
CA ILE A 160 -1.11 -22.53 -6.71
C ILE A 160 -1.61 -23.96 -6.97
N TYR A 161 -2.92 -24.15 -7.02
CA TYR A 161 -3.53 -25.47 -7.14
C TYR A 161 -3.28 -26.13 -8.50
N ALA A 162 -3.45 -25.35 -9.58
CA ALA A 162 -3.36 -25.89 -10.95
C ALA A 162 -1.92 -25.95 -11.46
N HIS A 163 -1.03 -25.09 -11.00
CA HIS A 163 0.30 -24.92 -11.58
C HIS A 163 1.45 -24.97 -10.57
N ASN A 164 1.14 -25.20 -9.29
CA ASN A 164 2.12 -25.30 -8.20
C ASN A 164 3.05 -24.08 -8.11
N LEU A 165 2.50 -22.86 -8.36
CA LEU A 165 3.27 -21.64 -8.17
C LEU A 165 3.45 -21.34 -6.68
N ASP A 166 4.63 -20.82 -6.32
CA ASP A 166 4.94 -20.35 -4.97
C ASP A 166 4.39 -18.94 -4.77
N ILE A 167 3.14 -18.83 -4.32
CA ILE A 167 2.48 -17.55 -4.08
C ILE A 167 2.10 -17.44 -2.60
N VAL A 168 2.50 -16.33 -1.97
CA VAL A 168 2.11 -15.94 -0.61
C VAL A 168 1.25 -14.68 -0.71
N THR A 169 0.14 -14.65 0.01
CA THR A 169 -0.75 -13.50 0.04
C THR A 169 -0.52 -12.65 1.29
N VAL A 170 -0.39 -11.35 1.13
CA VAL A 170 -0.23 -10.40 2.22
C VAL A 170 -1.41 -9.44 2.21
N ARG A 171 -2.08 -9.25 3.35
CA ARG A 171 -3.16 -8.29 3.56
C ARG A 171 -2.67 -7.14 4.41
N PRO A 172 -2.06 -6.10 3.82
CA PRO A 172 -1.66 -4.92 4.56
C PRO A 172 -2.89 -4.14 5.03
N PHE A 173 -2.82 -3.63 6.26
CA PHE A 173 -3.74 -2.64 6.80
C PHE A 173 -3.28 -1.24 6.43
N SER A 174 -3.96 -0.20 6.93
CA SER A 174 -3.61 1.16 6.58
C SER A 174 -2.16 1.48 6.96
N SER A 175 -1.46 2.19 6.11
CA SER A 175 -0.11 2.67 6.42
C SER A 175 0.04 4.15 6.14
N THR A 176 1.01 4.76 6.81
CA THR A 176 1.44 6.14 6.53
C THR A 176 2.94 6.26 6.73
N GLY A 177 3.52 7.35 6.25
CA GLY A 177 4.93 7.63 6.37
C GLY A 177 5.47 8.50 5.24
N PRO A 178 6.79 8.75 5.21
CA PRO A 178 7.44 9.56 4.20
C PRO A 178 7.13 9.07 2.77
N TYR A 179 7.05 10.01 1.83
CA TYR A 179 6.79 9.79 0.39
C TYR A 179 5.38 9.30 0.04
N GLN A 180 4.44 9.26 1.01
CA GLN A 180 3.06 8.90 0.71
C GLN A 180 2.38 10.01 -0.12
N GLU A 181 1.57 9.61 -1.08
CA GLU A 181 0.89 10.51 -2.00
C GLU A 181 -0.24 11.29 -1.31
N ARG A 182 -0.39 12.57 -1.68
CA ARG A 182 -1.38 13.49 -1.09
C ARG A 182 -2.84 13.12 -1.33
N LYS A 183 -3.13 12.14 -2.16
CA LYS A 183 -4.49 11.61 -2.33
C LYS A 183 -5.01 10.87 -1.10
N PHE A 184 -4.12 10.46 -0.16
CA PHE A 184 -4.49 9.83 1.10
C PHE A 184 -4.73 10.88 2.20
N VAL A 185 -5.59 10.55 3.18
CA VAL A 185 -6.05 11.51 4.19
C VAL A 185 -4.92 12.14 4.99
N LEU A 186 -4.01 11.35 5.57
CA LEU A 186 -2.95 11.87 6.44
C LEU A 186 -1.93 12.75 5.69
N PRO A 187 -1.40 12.35 4.52
CA PRO A 187 -0.53 13.25 3.76
C PRO A 187 -1.26 14.45 3.16
N SER A 188 -2.57 14.34 2.84
CA SER A 188 -3.37 15.50 2.43
C SER A 188 -3.45 16.54 3.55
N VAL A 189 -3.82 16.09 4.75
CA VAL A 189 -3.91 16.93 5.94
C VAL A 189 -2.55 17.53 6.29
N ALA A 190 -1.49 16.72 6.32
CA ALA A 190 -0.13 17.19 6.59
C ALA A 190 0.31 18.27 5.59
N ALA A 191 -0.05 18.15 4.32
CA ALA A 191 0.25 19.14 3.30
C ALA A 191 -0.54 20.45 3.47
N GLN A 192 -1.81 20.37 3.87
CA GLN A 192 -2.62 21.55 4.19
C GLN A 192 -2.04 22.29 5.40
N ILE A 193 -1.73 21.56 6.49
CA ILE A 193 -1.12 22.11 7.70
C ILE A 193 0.23 22.79 7.38
N ALA A 194 1.11 22.10 6.63
CA ALA A 194 2.39 22.67 6.23
C ALA A 194 2.24 23.92 5.37
N SER A 195 1.20 23.98 4.52
CA SER A 195 0.89 25.16 3.72
C SER A 195 0.43 26.32 4.59
N ILE A 196 -0.40 26.09 5.60
CA ILE A 196 -0.84 27.11 6.57
C ILE A 196 0.36 27.64 7.36
N GLU A 197 1.25 26.78 7.82
CA GLU A 197 2.46 27.18 8.55
C GLU A 197 3.42 28.03 7.71
N MET A 198 3.47 27.76 6.39
CA MET A 198 4.46 28.40 5.50
C MET A 198 3.94 29.65 4.79
N TYR A 199 2.64 29.86 4.73
CA TYR A 199 2.00 30.94 3.98
C TYR A 199 0.91 31.60 4.85
N ASP A 200 0.85 32.91 4.83
CA ASP A 200 -0.27 33.64 5.42
C ASP A 200 -1.54 33.36 4.59
N GLY A 201 -2.58 32.83 5.23
CA GLY A 201 -3.82 32.50 4.55
C GLY A 201 -4.89 31.95 5.49
N GLU A 202 -5.79 31.17 4.96
CA GLU A 202 -6.85 30.51 5.73
C GLU A 202 -6.25 29.52 6.74
N THR A 203 -6.71 29.57 7.98
CA THR A 203 -6.26 28.70 9.09
C THR A 203 -7.20 27.50 9.27
N ALA A 204 -7.71 26.97 8.17
CA ALA A 204 -8.59 25.80 8.17
C ALA A 204 -8.05 24.69 7.27
N ILE A 205 -8.22 23.45 7.71
CA ILE A 205 -8.01 22.25 6.89
C ILE A 205 -9.34 21.59 6.54
N TYR A 206 -9.39 20.95 5.37
CA TYR A 206 -10.57 20.27 4.86
C TYR A 206 -10.35 18.76 4.84
N THR A 207 -11.29 18.01 5.39
CA THR A 207 -11.22 16.55 5.54
C THR A 207 -12.58 15.91 5.25
N GLY A 208 -12.58 14.61 4.98
CA GLY A 208 -13.79 13.79 5.02
C GLY A 208 -14.13 13.32 6.45
N ASN A 209 -14.79 12.17 6.56
CA ASN A 209 -15.20 11.59 7.84
C ASN A 209 -14.00 11.27 8.75
N LEU A 210 -13.95 11.88 9.93
CA LEU A 210 -12.90 11.70 10.93
C LEU A 210 -13.23 10.66 12.01
N ASP A 211 -14.48 10.20 12.08
CA ASP A 211 -14.96 9.35 13.17
C ASP A 211 -14.75 7.85 12.90
N VAL A 212 -14.10 7.52 11.81
CA VAL A 212 -13.70 6.15 11.49
C VAL A 212 -12.36 5.80 12.13
N SER A 213 -12.23 4.53 12.51
CA SER A 213 -11.00 3.99 13.11
C SER A 213 -10.29 3.02 12.16
N ARG A 214 -8.98 3.12 12.10
CA ARG A 214 -8.12 2.28 11.26
C ARG A 214 -6.92 1.79 12.05
N ASP A 215 -6.44 0.61 11.67
CA ASP A 215 -5.15 0.10 12.10
C ASP A 215 -4.08 0.69 11.20
N TYR A 216 -3.38 1.72 11.72
CA TYR A 216 -2.28 2.36 11.01
C TYR A 216 -0.93 1.80 11.44
N LEU A 217 -0.09 1.56 10.44
CA LEU A 217 1.28 1.11 10.57
C LEU A 217 2.22 2.07 9.83
N ASP A 218 3.46 2.20 10.28
CA ASP A 218 4.47 2.88 9.48
C ASP A 218 4.77 2.06 8.22
N VAL A 219 4.85 2.72 7.07
CA VAL A 219 5.08 2.07 5.77
C VAL A 219 6.41 1.31 5.72
N ARG A 220 7.44 1.75 6.47
CA ARG A 220 8.74 1.07 6.57
C ARG A 220 8.62 -0.25 7.34
N ASP A 221 7.80 -0.29 8.38
CA ASP A 221 7.48 -1.51 9.12
C ASP A 221 6.66 -2.48 8.25
N GLN A 222 5.77 -1.94 7.42
CA GLN A 222 5.00 -2.73 6.45
C GLN A 222 5.93 -3.35 5.38
N ALA A 223 6.86 -2.57 4.82
CA ALA A 223 7.87 -3.06 3.88
C ALA A 223 8.75 -4.15 4.51
N ARG A 224 9.17 -3.96 5.76
CA ARG A 224 9.97 -4.95 6.50
C ARG A 224 9.20 -6.25 6.74
N ALA A 225 7.90 -6.17 7.07
CA ALA A 225 7.03 -7.33 7.22
C ALA A 225 6.96 -8.15 5.91
N ILE A 226 6.73 -7.48 4.78
CA ILE A 226 6.62 -8.12 3.47
C ILE A 226 7.94 -8.80 3.08
N ALA A 227 9.08 -8.13 3.28
CA ALA A 227 10.40 -8.71 3.02
C ALA A 227 10.72 -9.92 3.91
N MET A 228 10.23 -9.96 5.16
CA MET A 228 10.38 -11.11 6.05
C MET A 228 9.49 -12.28 5.63
N LEU A 229 8.26 -12.00 5.17
CA LEU A 229 7.35 -13.02 4.65
C LEU A 229 7.90 -13.66 3.38
N ALA A 230 8.54 -12.91 2.49
CA ALA A 230 9.19 -13.46 1.30
C ALA A 230 10.18 -14.58 1.62
N LYS A 231 10.82 -14.51 2.78
CA LYS A 231 11.84 -15.48 3.19
C LYS A 231 11.33 -16.65 4.02
N ARG A 232 10.17 -16.51 4.69
CA ARG A 232 9.73 -17.45 5.73
C ARG A 232 8.33 -18.02 5.54
N ALA A 233 7.49 -17.36 4.74
CA ALA A 233 6.11 -17.80 4.57
C ALA A 233 6.01 -19.07 3.72
N GLU A 234 5.04 -19.90 4.05
CA GLU A 234 4.72 -21.09 3.25
C GLU A 234 3.84 -20.71 2.05
N PRO A 235 4.01 -21.36 0.87
CA PRO A 235 3.15 -21.14 -0.28
C PRO A 235 1.68 -21.38 0.05
N GLY A 236 0.80 -20.53 -0.48
CA GLY A 236 -0.65 -20.63 -0.27
C GLY A 236 -1.17 -19.98 0.99
N GLU A 237 -0.28 -19.59 1.89
CA GLU A 237 -0.65 -18.92 3.15
C GLU A 237 -0.95 -17.43 2.96
N VAL A 238 -1.80 -16.92 3.85
CA VAL A 238 -2.23 -15.52 3.92
C VAL A 238 -1.76 -14.92 5.22
N TYR A 239 -1.28 -13.66 5.19
CA TYR A 239 -0.80 -12.97 6.39
C TYR A 239 -1.34 -11.55 6.45
N ASN A 240 -1.92 -11.17 7.60
CA ASN A 240 -2.20 -9.78 7.92
C ASN A 240 -0.90 -9.04 8.29
N VAL A 241 -0.75 -7.82 7.78
CA VAL A 241 0.33 -6.91 8.17
C VAL A 241 -0.29 -5.67 8.77
N CYS A 242 -0.30 -5.59 10.10
CA CYS A 242 -1.02 -4.61 10.88
C CYS A 242 -0.36 -4.39 12.25
N SER A 243 -0.78 -3.34 12.97
CA SER A 243 -0.29 -3.05 14.32
C SER A 243 -1.11 -3.75 15.42
N GLY A 244 -2.34 -4.15 15.12
CA GLY A 244 -3.31 -4.67 16.09
C GLY A 244 -3.99 -3.58 16.92
N LYS A 245 -3.83 -2.30 16.56
CA LYS A 245 -4.34 -1.15 17.32
C LYS A 245 -5.16 -0.22 16.43
N ALA A 246 -6.41 0.02 16.81
CA ALA A 246 -7.25 1.02 16.17
C ALA A 246 -6.86 2.44 16.61
N ARG A 247 -6.87 3.37 15.65
CA ARG A 247 -6.73 4.81 15.88
C ARG A 247 -7.81 5.54 15.11
N THR A 248 -8.49 6.52 15.72
CA THR A 248 -9.43 7.36 14.99
C THR A 248 -8.66 8.28 14.03
N ILE A 249 -9.24 8.56 12.88
CA ILE A 249 -8.63 9.55 11.97
C ILE A 249 -8.56 10.91 12.65
N ARG A 250 -9.54 11.22 13.49
CA ARG A 250 -9.59 12.46 14.31
C ARG A 250 -8.33 12.61 15.18
N ASP A 251 -7.95 11.57 15.94
CA ASP A 251 -6.77 11.63 16.81
C ASP A 251 -5.49 11.87 16.02
N LEU A 252 -5.34 11.19 14.86
CA LEU A 252 -4.17 11.34 14.00
C LEU A 252 -4.08 12.73 13.38
N VAL A 253 -5.22 13.30 12.96
CA VAL A 253 -5.31 14.68 12.46
C VAL A 253 -4.98 15.69 13.55
N GLN A 254 -5.54 15.53 14.75
CA GLN A 254 -5.21 16.42 15.90
C GLN A 254 -3.73 16.35 16.25
N TYR A 255 -3.13 15.17 16.19
CA TYR A 255 -1.68 15.04 16.40
C TYR A 255 -0.88 15.84 15.36
N LEU A 256 -1.23 15.74 14.07
CA LEU A 256 -0.59 16.50 12.99
C LEU A 256 -0.75 18.02 13.19
N ILE A 257 -1.94 18.49 13.58
CA ILE A 257 -2.18 19.91 13.91
C ILE A 257 -1.25 20.35 15.04
N GLY A 258 -1.13 19.52 16.10
CA GLY A 258 -0.25 19.80 17.22
C GLY A 258 1.23 19.96 16.84
N LEU A 259 1.68 19.31 15.77
CA LEU A 259 3.07 19.46 15.30
C LEU A 259 3.39 20.83 14.71
N SER A 260 2.40 21.54 14.16
CA SER A 260 2.59 22.87 13.57
C SER A 260 2.66 23.99 14.60
N GLY A 261 2.04 23.79 15.77
CA GLY A 261 1.87 24.86 16.77
C GLY A 261 0.92 25.99 16.35
N CYS A 262 0.27 25.88 15.18
CA CYS A 262 -0.67 26.88 14.68
C CYS A 262 -2.10 26.58 15.14
N PRO A 263 -2.93 27.59 15.39
CA PRO A 263 -4.36 27.40 15.61
C PRO A 263 -5.05 27.06 14.28
N ILE A 264 -5.41 25.80 14.09
CA ILE A 264 -6.00 25.30 12.84
C ILE A 264 -7.38 24.74 13.11
N GLU A 265 -8.38 25.25 12.40
CA GLU A 265 -9.74 24.73 12.39
C GLU A 265 -9.84 23.53 11.44
N THR A 266 -10.61 22.51 11.84
CA THR A 266 -10.92 21.36 10.97
C THR A 266 -12.34 21.48 10.45
N ARG A 267 -12.51 21.46 9.13
CA ARG A 267 -13.81 21.52 8.44
C ARG A 267 -14.03 20.25 7.64
N ILE A 268 -15.26 19.72 7.71
CA ILE A 268 -15.66 18.59 6.89
C ILE A 268 -16.05 19.10 5.50
N ASP A 269 -15.46 18.51 4.48
CA ASP A 269 -15.84 18.73 3.08
C ASP A 269 -16.66 17.50 2.61
N PRO A 270 -17.96 17.69 2.30
CA PRO A 270 -18.81 16.60 1.82
C PRO A 270 -18.28 15.92 0.55
N ALA A 271 -17.49 16.63 -0.27
CA ALA A 271 -16.89 16.04 -1.48
C ALA A 271 -15.80 15.00 -1.16
N LEU A 272 -15.26 15.02 0.06
CA LEU A 272 -14.26 14.06 0.54
C LEU A 272 -14.88 12.90 1.34
N GLU A 273 -16.19 12.94 1.58
CA GLU A 273 -16.88 11.84 2.26
C GLU A 273 -17.08 10.65 1.30
N ARG A 274 -16.90 9.45 1.82
CA ARG A 274 -17.14 8.22 1.07
C ARG A 274 -18.61 7.83 1.17
N ALA A 275 -19.19 7.36 0.05
CA ALA A 275 -20.57 6.85 0.05
C ALA A 275 -20.76 5.64 0.98
N ILE A 276 -19.72 4.83 1.16
CA ILE A 276 -19.65 3.71 2.10
C ILE A 276 -18.35 3.84 2.87
N ASP A 277 -18.44 3.92 4.18
CA ASP A 277 -17.27 3.93 5.05
C ASP A 277 -17.33 2.77 6.05
N ILE A 278 -16.18 2.20 6.36
CA ILE A 278 -16.02 1.13 7.34
C ILE A 278 -15.74 1.81 8.69
N PRO A 279 -16.61 1.69 9.70
CA PRO A 279 -16.41 2.39 10.97
C PRO A 279 -15.12 2.00 11.68
N LEU A 280 -14.79 0.69 11.67
CA LEU A 280 -13.61 0.12 12.31
C LEU A 280 -12.99 -0.94 11.41
N LEU A 281 -11.67 -0.82 11.16
CA LEU A 281 -10.91 -1.84 10.46
C LEU A 281 -9.57 -2.05 11.17
N VAL A 282 -9.46 -3.16 11.90
CA VAL A 282 -8.29 -3.53 12.70
C VAL A 282 -7.99 -5.01 12.50
N GLY A 283 -6.71 -5.39 12.48
CA GLY A 283 -6.27 -6.77 12.24
C GLY A 283 -5.49 -7.38 13.39
N SER A 284 -5.39 -8.72 13.39
CA SER A 284 -4.48 -9.45 14.27
C SER A 284 -3.14 -9.65 13.56
N PRO A 285 -2.01 -9.19 14.15
CA PRO A 285 -0.66 -9.46 13.65
C PRO A 285 -0.09 -10.80 14.16
N GLU A 286 -0.84 -11.58 14.92
CA GLU A 286 -0.32 -12.77 15.64
C GLU A 286 0.35 -13.78 14.71
N LYS A 287 -0.21 -14.02 13.51
CA LYS A 287 0.31 -15.02 12.59
C LYS A 287 1.70 -14.65 12.06
N ILE A 288 1.88 -13.42 11.59
CA ILE A 288 3.18 -12.95 11.12
C ILE A 288 4.20 -12.85 12.27
N MET A 289 3.77 -12.38 13.44
CA MET A 289 4.65 -12.30 14.63
C MET A 289 5.15 -13.67 15.04
N THR A 290 4.29 -14.67 15.07
CA THR A 290 4.65 -16.05 15.43
C THR A 290 5.64 -16.65 14.43
N LEU A 291 5.37 -16.48 13.11
CA LEU A 291 6.22 -17.05 12.07
C LEU A 291 7.60 -16.39 12.00
N THR A 292 7.64 -15.07 12.08
CA THR A 292 8.84 -14.29 11.68
C THR A 292 9.54 -13.61 12.85
N GLY A 293 8.88 -13.45 13.99
CA GLY A 293 9.31 -12.57 15.07
C GLY A 293 9.17 -11.08 14.75
N TRP A 294 8.54 -10.74 13.62
CA TRP A 294 8.29 -9.36 13.24
C TRP A 294 7.37 -8.67 14.26
N LYS A 295 7.63 -7.40 14.50
CA LYS A 295 6.74 -6.50 15.24
C LYS A 295 6.93 -5.07 14.74
N PRO A 296 5.93 -4.21 14.86
CA PRO A 296 6.10 -2.78 14.62
C PRO A 296 7.20 -2.22 15.54
N ILE A 297 8.09 -1.40 14.99
CA ILE A 297 9.16 -0.73 15.75
C ILE A 297 9.11 0.79 15.66
N ILE A 298 8.36 1.33 14.68
CA ILE A 298 8.16 2.76 14.50
C ILE A 298 6.77 3.11 15.02
N SER A 299 6.71 4.06 15.97
CA SER A 299 5.42 4.53 16.49
C SER A 299 4.65 5.29 15.42
N ILE A 300 3.31 5.31 15.50
CA ILE A 300 2.51 6.08 14.55
C ILE A 300 2.79 7.59 14.70
N GLU A 301 3.10 8.03 15.90
CA GLU A 301 3.48 9.39 16.21
C GLU A 301 4.79 9.79 15.50
N ASP A 302 5.80 8.93 15.51
CA ASP A 302 7.06 9.16 14.78
C ASP A 302 6.86 9.08 13.27
N SER A 303 6.03 8.15 12.78
CA SER A 303 5.64 8.06 11.38
C SER A 303 5.01 9.35 10.88
N LEU A 304 4.10 9.96 11.66
CA LEU A 304 3.45 11.23 11.33
C LEU A 304 4.41 12.42 11.35
N LYS A 305 5.36 12.45 12.30
CA LYS A 305 6.43 13.46 12.32
C LYS A 305 7.30 13.39 11.07
N ASP A 306 7.71 12.18 10.68
CA ASP A 306 8.54 11.96 9.52
C ASP A 306 7.80 12.34 8.23
N LEU A 307 6.52 11.94 8.10
CA LEU A 307 5.64 12.34 7.00
C LEU A 307 5.52 13.86 6.90
N TYR A 308 5.23 14.52 8.02
CA TYR A 308 5.07 15.97 8.06
C TYR A 308 6.35 16.71 7.66
N SER A 309 7.48 16.27 8.21
CA SER A 309 8.80 16.84 7.92
C SER A 309 9.16 16.68 6.43
N GLU A 310 8.92 15.51 5.86
CA GLU A 310 9.19 15.23 4.44
C GLU A 310 8.29 16.08 3.52
N ILE A 311 7.01 16.24 3.86
CA ILE A 311 6.09 17.11 3.11
C ILE A 311 6.55 18.57 3.15
N LYS A 312 7.02 19.07 4.30
CA LYS A 312 7.56 20.44 4.41
C LYS A 312 8.76 20.62 3.47
N VAL A 313 9.69 19.67 3.44
CA VAL A 313 10.85 19.73 2.53
C VAL A 313 10.40 19.75 1.06
N ARG A 314 9.46 18.90 0.66
CA ARG A 314 8.92 18.89 -0.71
C ARG A 314 8.24 20.21 -1.11
N LEU A 315 7.53 20.85 -0.17
CA LEU A 315 6.90 22.13 -0.42
C LEU A 315 7.93 23.26 -0.57
N GLN A 316 8.99 23.24 0.23
CA GLN A 316 10.09 24.19 0.14
C GLN A 316 10.89 24.05 -1.16
N GLY A 317 11.21 22.82 -1.57
CA GLY A 317 11.95 22.53 -2.81
C GLY A 317 11.22 22.98 -4.09
N LYS A 318 9.89 23.08 -4.09
CA LYS A 318 9.10 23.64 -5.19
C LYS A 318 9.18 25.18 -5.28
N ARG A 319 9.86 25.85 -4.34
CA ARG A 319 10.06 27.29 -4.29
C ARG A 319 11.32 27.81 -4.99
N THR A 320 12.23 26.95 -5.46
CA THR A 320 13.41 27.41 -6.18
C THR A 320 12.94 27.95 -7.54
N PRO A 321 13.00 29.27 -7.81
CA PRO A 321 12.69 29.80 -9.12
C PRO A 321 13.70 29.25 -10.12
N ALA A 322 13.22 28.89 -11.31
CA ALA A 322 14.05 28.60 -12.46
C ALA A 322 14.90 29.81 -12.85
#